data_075131f1627033d4d700f2240ce33df7
#
_entry.id   075131f1627033d4d700f2240ce33df7
#
_cell.length_a   1.000
_cell.length_b   1.000
_cell.length_c   1.000
_cell.angle_alpha   90.00
_cell.angle_beta   90.00
_cell.angle_gamma   90.00
#
_symmetry.space_group_name_H-M   'P 1'
#
loop_
_entity.id
_entity.type
_entity.pdbx_description
1 polymer ?
#
loop_
_entity_poly.entity_id
_entity_poly.type
_entity_poly.pdbx_seq_one_letter_code
_entity_poly.pdbx_strand_id
1 'polypeptide(L)'
;MLRVAYPATIPADLLSDFPEGIELIPVSDKMDHDVEIDVWIPDPYSKRAMRAWPHLRGVKLVLSLMAGTEWIPGTVGPHVTICNARGAHNVSTAEWTIAAILAMLRYFPLYFDIQKSQVWKRRIEASQHYAAITGDTRPFHPDVMQEELTGKTVLLVGHGAIGKEIERKLAAFDVKLIRVARRARSEPEVHAVSELDELLPQAGIVVLILPFTPESKGLIGRRQLSLMRQGTLVVNAARGSIVDTDALVEALESRRIRAAIDVTDPEPLPEGHPLWSCPNLLITPHVAGSTPQFAPRALRVAADELRRYMKGEPLSNVVRAAV
;
A
#
# COMPACT_ATOMS: atom_id res chain seq x y z
N MET A 1 14.80 25.54 -23.21
CA MET A 1 13.93 24.36 -23.27
C MET A 1 14.21 23.56 -22.01
N LEU A 2 13.18 23.12 -21.28
CA LEU A 2 13.35 22.36 -20.03
C LEU A 2 13.79 20.93 -20.39
N ARG A 3 14.89 20.45 -19.80
CA ARG A 3 15.46 19.13 -20.08
C ARG A 3 14.99 18.12 -19.04
N VAL A 4 14.28 17.08 -19.50
CA VAL A 4 13.60 16.10 -18.63
C VAL A 4 14.16 14.70 -18.90
N ALA A 5 14.91 14.16 -17.94
CA ALA A 5 15.39 12.79 -18.01
C ALA A 5 14.29 11.81 -17.56
N TYR A 6 14.13 10.73 -18.31
CA TYR A 6 13.17 9.66 -18.01
C TYR A 6 13.78 8.28 -18.27
N PRO A 7 13.29 7.19 -17.64
CA PRO A 7 13.80 5.84 -17.86
C PRO A 7 13.65 5.40 -19.32
N ALA A 8 14.74 5.02 -19.98
CA ALA A 8 14.72 4.53 -21.35
C ALA A 8 13.85 3.26 -21.56
N THR A 9 13.42 2.63 -20.47
CA THR A 9 12.49 1.48 -20.48
C THR A 9 11.02 1.89 -20.66
N ILE A 10 10.71 3.19 -20.57
CA ILE A 10 9.33 3.69 -20.78
C ILE A 10 9.10 3.86 -22.27
N PRO A 11 8.07 3.22 -22.86
CA PRO A 11 7.69 3.39 -24.25
C PRO A 11 7.32 4.85 -24.56
N ALA A 12 7.75 5.33 -25.73
CA ALA A 12 7.55 6.74 -26.13
C ALA A 12 6.08 7.15 -26.26
N ASP A 13 5.19 6.23 -26.63
CA ASP A 13 3.74 6.45 -26.72
C ASP A 13 3.11 6.82 -25.37
N LEU A 14 3.66 6.36 -24.26
CA LEU A 14 3.21 6.71 -22.92
C LEU A 14 3.60 8.14 -22.49
N LEU A 15 4.46 8.81 -23.25
CA LEU A 15 4.92 10.18 -23.01
C LEU A 15 4.11 11.23 -23.79
N SER A 16 3.12 10.81 -24.56
CA SER A 16 2.30 11.70 -25.42
C SER A 16 1.54 12.80 -24.65
N ASP A 17 1.24 12.57 -23.38
CA ASP A 17 0.58 13.55 -22.50
C ASP A 17 1.55 14.62 -21.93
N PHE A 18 2.86 14.51 -22.21
CA PHE A 18 3.84 15.46 -21.69
C PHE A 18 3.71 16.84 -22.40
N PRO A 19 3.97 17.94 -21.69
CA PRO A 19 3.78 19.29 -22.25
C PRO A 19 4.78 19.56 -23.39
N GLU A 20 4.38 20.42 -24.34
CA GLU A 20 5.30 20.98 -25.34
C GLU A 20 6.36 21.88 -24.67
N GLY A 21 7.47 22.11 -25.37
CA GLY A 21 8.56 22.99 -24.90
C GLY A 21 9.54 22.33 -23.94
N ILE A 22 9.51 20.99 -23.83
CA ILE A 22 10.50 20.18 -23.11
C ILE A 22 11.36 19.37 -24.09
N GLU A 23 12.57 19.04 -23.65
CA GLU A 23 13.45 18.06 -24.28
C GLU A 23 13.44 16.79 -23.44
N LEU A 24 12.90 15.70 -23.98
CA LEU A 24 12.83 14.38 -23.32
C LEU A 24 14.12 13.62 -23.58
N ILE A 25 14.85 13.25 -22.53
CA ILE A 25 16.14 12.58 -22.58
C ILE A 25 16.02 11.20 -21.96
N PRO A 26 16.10 10.12 -22.76
CA PRO A 26 16.06 8.77 -22.21
C PRO A 26 17.36 8.47 -21.45
N VAL A 27 17.25 7.98 -20.23
CA VAL A 27 18.37 7.59 -19.39
C VAL A 27 18.28 6.14 -18.95
N SER A 28 19.43 5.48 -18.80
CA SER A 28 19.48 4.08 -18.37
C SER A 28 20.45 3.92 -17.18
N ASP A 29 20.38 2.78 -16.53
CA ASP A 29 21.31 2.36 -15.47
C ASP A 29 22.71 1.94 -15.99
N LYS A 30 22.92 2.01 -17.30
CA LYS A 30 24.18 1.69 -17.99
C LYS A 30 24.85 2.92 -18.61
N MET A 31 24.48 4.12 -18.15
CA MET A 31 25.11 5.36 -18.60
C MET A 31 26.57 5.39 -18.20
N ASP A 32 27.40 5.91 -19.09
CA ASP A 32 28.86 6.08 -18.96
C ASP A 32 29.32 7.53 -19.16
N HIS A 33 28.39 8.47 -19.38
CA HIS A 33 28.64 9.89 -19.60
C HIS A 33 27.63 10.77 -18.84
N ASP A 34 28.06 11.98 -18.54
CA ASP A 34 27.25 12.94 -17.84
C ASP A 34 26.22 13.62 -18.76
N VAL A 35 25.04 13.90 -18.23
CA VAL A 35 23.94 14.57 -18.92
C VAL A 35 23.41 15.71 -18.08
N GLU A 36 23.37 16.91 -18.64
CA GLU A 36 22.75 18.08 -18.04
C GLU A 36 21.22 17.99 -18.16
N ILE A 37 20.51 18.11 -17.05
CA ILE A 37 19.04 18.04 -17.00
C ILE A 37 18.47 18.96 -15.90
N ASP A 38 17.25 19.39 -16.06
CA ASP A 38 16.52 20.18 -15.04
C ASP A 38 15.60 19.29 -14.18
N VAL A 39 14.97 18.30 -14.80
CA VAL A 39 13.99 17.43 -14.15
C VAL A 39 14.37 15.97 -14.37
N TRP A 40 14.29 15.20 -13.29
CA TRP A 40 14.52 13.76 -13.32
C TRP A 40 13.25 12.98 -12.96
N ILE A 41 12.85 12.10 -13.86
CA ILE A 41 11.86 11.04 -13.59
C ILE A 41 12.65 9.76 -13.36
N PRO A 42 12.83 9.29 -12.12
CA PRO A 42 13.62 8.10 -11.83
C PRO A 42 12.93 6.81 -12.28
N ASP A 43 13.73 5.80 -12.60
CA ASP A 43 13.22 4.44 -12.76
C ASP A 43 12.48 4.01 -11.48
N PRO A 44 11.30 3.39 -11.56
CA PRO A 44 10.58 2.87 -10.39
C PRO A 44 11.40 1.92 -9.52
N TYR A 45 12.36 1.22 -10.12
CA TYR A 45 13.29 0.35 -9.40
C TYR A 45 14.49 1.15 -8.88
N SER A 46 14.51 1.40 -7.57
CA SER A 46 15.52 2.25 -6.91
C SER A 46 16.97 1.91 -7.26
N LYS A 47 17.30 0.63 -7.37
CA LYS A 47 18.67 0.19 -7.73
C LYS A 47 19.09 0.67 -9.12
N ARG A 48 18.18 0.71 -10.11
CA ARG A 48 18.47 1.24 -11.46
C ARG A 48 18.58 2.76 -11.42
N ALA A 49 17.64 3.41 -10.76
CA ALA A 49 17.66 4.86 -10.59
C ALA A 49 18.96 5.34 -9.93
N MET A 50 19.41 4.67 -8.86
CA MET A 50 20.65 5.02 -8.17
C MET A 50 21.91 4.85 -9.01
N ARG A 51 21.91 3.96 -10.00
CA ARG A 51 23.04 3.84 -10.96
C ARG A 51 23.08 4.98 -11.97
N ALA A 52 21.92 5.46 -12.41
CA ALA A 52 21.83 6.61 -13.33
C ALA A 52 22.18 7.95 -12.63
N TRP A 53 21.83 8.10 -11.35
CA TRP A 53 21.99 9.36 -10.62
C TRP A 53 23.38 10.00 -10.70
N PRO A 54 24.52 9.27 -10.56
CA PRO A 54 25.85 9.87 -10.63
C PRO A 54 26.20 10.55 -11.94
N HIS A 55 25.43 10.30 -13.01
CA HIS A 55 25.63 10.88 -14.34
C HIS A 55 24.68 12.04 -14.65
N LEU A 56 23.78 12.39 -13.71
CA LEU A 56 22.82 13.48 -13.91
C LEU A 56 23.32 14.77 -13.27
N ARG A 57 23.35 15.86 -14.05
CA ARG A 57 23.82 17.18 -13.61
C ARG A 57 22.70 18.21 -13.70
N GLY A 58 22.71 19.22 -12.83
CA GLY A 58 21.78 20.34 -12.88
C GLY A 58 20.36 20.06 -12.37
N VAL A 59 20.08 18.88 -11.81
CA VAL A 59 18.74 18.48 -11.35
C VAL A 59 18.17 19.43 -10.31
N LYS A 60 16.99 19.98 -10.57
CA LYS A 60 16.23 20.88 -9.68
C LYS A 60 14.96 20.23 -9.12
N LEU A 61 14.37 19.31 -9.92
CA LEU A 61 13.10 18.64 -9.61
C LEU A 61 13.20 17.15 -9.88
N VAL A 62 12.73 16.34 -8.94
CA VAL A 62 12.50 14.90 -9.12
C VAL A 62 10.99 14.64 -9.12
N LEU A 63 10.51 13.95 -10.15
CA LEU A 63 9.13 13.48 -10.27
C LEU A 63 9.13 11.94 -10.18
N SER A 64 8.99 11.42 -8.96
CA SER A 64 8.91 9.97 -8.76
C SER A 64 7.63 9.40 -9.35
N LEU A 65 7.72 8.28 -10.07
CA LEU A 65 6.56 7.52 -10.53
C LEU A 65 5.91 6.69 -9.41
N MET A 66 6.54 6.62 -8.23
CA MET A 66 6.03 5.87 -7.07
C MET A 66 5.40 6.81 -6.04
N ALA A 67 4.47 6.27 -5.24
CA ALA A 67 3.95 6.98 -4.07
C ALA A 67 4.97 7.01 -2.92
N GLY A 68 5.73 5.92 -2.73
CA GLY A 68 6.85 5.83 -1.79
C GLY A 68 8.13 6.42 -2.39
N THR A 69 8.82 7.25 -1.63
CA THR A 69 10.02 7.96 -2.08
C THR A 69 11.14 7.92 -1.06
N GLU A 70 11.11 6.98 -0.14
CA GLU A 70 11.95 6.91 1.06
C GLU A 70 13.45 6.91 0.73
N TRP A 71 13.85 6.35 -0.41
CA TRP A 71 15.24 6.28 -0.87
C TRP A 71 15.74 7.56 -1.55
N ILE A 72 14.85 8.40 -2.11
CA ILE A 72 15.22 9.55 -2.93
C ILE A 72 15.89 10.67 -2.09
N PRO A 73 15.37 11.05 -0.91
CA PRO A 73 15.98 12.13 -0.11
C PRO A 73 17.44 11.87 0.28
N GLY A 74 17.82 10.63 0.49
CA GLY A 74 19.21 10.23 0.77
C GLY A 74 20.12 10.21 -0.46
N THR A 75 19.54 10.19 -1.65
CA THR A 75 20.27 10.13 -2.92
C THR A 75 20.54 11.54 -3.47
N VAL A 76 19.52 12.40 -3.49
CA VAL A 76 19.62 13.75 -4.08
C VAL A 76 19.85 14.82 -3.02
N GLY A 77 20.59 15.87 -3.38
CA GLY A 77 20.92 16.98 -2.48
C GLY A 77 19.69 17.75 -1.96
N PRO A 78 19.84 18.57 -0.89
CA PRO A 78 18.73 19.31 -0.30
C PRO A 78 18.14 20.38 -1.23
N HIS A 79 18.89 20.83 -2.19
CA HIS A 79 18.49 21.84 -3.21
C HIS A 79 17.51 21.29 -4.26
N VAL A 80 17.18 19.98 -4.22
CA VAL A 80 16.29 19.34 -5.20
C VAL A 80 14.90 19.17 -4.60
N THR A 81 13.87 19.70 -5.26
CA THR A 81 12.48 19.44 -4.91
C THR A 81 12.10 18.01 -5.33
N ILE A 82 11.37 17.30 -4.47
CA ILE A 82 10.90 15.95 -4.74
C ILE A 82 9.38 15.92 -4.73
N CYS A 83 8.77 15.43 -5.82
CA CYS A 83 7.36 15.10 -5.91
C CYS A 83 7.19 13.59 -6.08
N ASN A 84 6.07 13.06 -5.57
CA ASN A 84 5.69 11.66 -5.75
C ASN A 84 4.48 11.52 -6.68
N ALA A 85 4.18 10.28 -7.08
CA ALA A 85 3.01 9.97 -7.91
C ALA A 85 1.77 9.63 -7.06
N ARG A 86 1.47 10.44 -6.03
CA ARG A 86 0.22 10.28 -5.26
C ARG A 86 -0.98 10.36 -6.21
N GLY A 87 -1.80 9.33 -6.21
CA GLY A 87 -2.94 9.17 -7.12
C GLY A 87 -2.78 8.00 -8.11
N ALA A 88 -1.57 7.66 -8.52
CA ALA A 88 -1.32 6.61 -9.51
C ALA A 88 -1.76 5.21 -9.07
N HIS A 89 -1.62 4.90 -7.78
CA HIS A 89 -1.91 3.59 -7.20
C HIS A 89 -3.30 3.49 -6.54
N ASN A 90 -4.09 4.57 -6.50
CA ASN A 90 -5.30 4.60 -5.68
C ASN A 90 -6.28 3.47 -6.01
N VAL A 91 -6.57 3.27 -7.27
CA VAL A 91 -7.56 2.29 -7.71
C VAL A 91 -7.06 0.87 -7.48
N SER A 92 -5.86 0.55 -7.97
CA SER A 92 -5.30 -0.81 -7.87
C SER A 92 -5.13 -1.27 -6.42
N THR A 93 -4.55 -0.42 -5.56
CA THR A 93 -4.35 -0.76 -4.14
C THR A 93 -5.68 -0.87 -3.39
N ALA A 94 -6.65 -0.01 -3.71
CA ALA A 94 -7.99 -0.12 -3.12
C ALA A 94 -8.69 -1.41 -3.55
N GLU A 95 -8.59 -1.81 -4.82
CA GLU A 95 -9.15 -3.07 -5.32
C GLU A 95 -8.48 -4.28 -4.69
N TRP A 96 -7.16 -4.28 -4.59
CA TRP A 96 -6.44 -5.32 -3.86
C TRP A 96 -6.92 -5.42 -2.41
N THR A 97 -7.08 -4.29 -1.72
CA THR A 97 -7.55 -4.26 -0.33
C THR A 97 -8.93 -4.89 -0.18
N ILE A 98 -9.89 -4.53 -1.04
CA ILE A 98 -11.23 -5.12 -1.02
C ILE A 98 -11.19 -6.62 -1.35
N ALA A 99 -10.42 -6.99 -2.39
CA ALA A 99 -10.26 -8.39 -2.78
C ALA A 99 -9.65 -9.23 -1.63
N ALA A 100 -8.64 -8.72 -0.95
CA ALA A 100 -8.01 -9.37 0.20
C ALA A 100 -8.99 -9.53 1.38
N ILE A 101 -9.76 -8.50 1.70
CA ILE A 101 -10.83 -8.58 2.72
C ILE A 101 -11.82 -9.68 2.36
N LEU A 102 -12.37 -9.66 1.15
CA LEU A 102 -13.36 -10.64 0.71
C LEU A 102 -12.76 -12.06 0.65
N ALA A 103 -11.53 -12.22 0.18
CA ALA A 103 -10.85 -13.51 0.14
C ALA A 103 -10.70 -14.11 1.54
N MET A 104 -10.35 -13.29 2.53
CA MET A 104 -10.19 -13.74 3.91
C MET A 104 -11.53 -14.03 4.60
N LEU A 105 -12.57 -13.23 4.37
CA LEU A 105 -13.91 -13.48 4.91
C LEU A 105 -14.58 -14.70 4.26
N ARG A 106 -14.29 -14.97 3.00
CA ARG A 106 -14.82 -16.14 2.26
C ARG A 106 -13.90 -17.35 2.33
N TYR A 107 -12.86 -17.31 3.15
CA TYR A 107 -11.90 -18.41 3.41
C TYR A 107 -11.24 -18.97 2.15
N PHE A 108 -10.97 -18.16 1.14
CA PHE A 108 -10.37 -18.60 -0.12
C PHE A 108 -9.03 -19.32 0.08
N PRO A 109 -8.11 -18.88 0.97
CA PRO A 109 -6.88 -19.64 1.22
C PRO A 109 -7.15 -21.09 1.66
N LEU A 110 -8.13 -21.32 2.53
CA LEU A 110 -8.56 -22.67 2.93
C LEU A 110 -9.13 -23.44 1.73
N TYR A 111 -9.99 -22.82 0.93
CA TYR A 111 -10.59 -23.49 -0.23
C TYR A 111 -9.58 -23.79 -1.34
N PHE A 112 -8.54 -22.97 -1.51
CA PHE A 112 -7.43 -23.31 -2.41
C PHE A 112 -6.66 -24.54 -1.94
N ASP A 113 -6.46 -24.72 -0.63
CA ASP A 113 -5.86 -25.94 -0.08
C ASP A 113 -6.78 -27.15 -0.27
N ILE A 114 -8.07 -27.00 -0.01
CA ILE A 114 -9.07 -28.04 -0.26
C ILE A 114 -9.10 -28.43 -1.75
N GLN A 115 -9.08 -27.46 -2.66
CA GLN A 115 -9.01 -27.68 -4.10
C GLN A 115 -7.78 -28.54 -4.48
N LYS A 116 -6.60 -28.24 -3.94
CA LYS A 116 -5.38 -29.01 -4.17
C LYS A 116 -5.48 -30.44 -3.64
N SER A 117 -6.18 -30.64 -2.53
CA SER A 117 -6.39 -31.95 -1.95
C SER A 117 -7.39 -32.82 -2.71
N GLN A 118 -8.23 -32.24 -3.57
CA GLN A 118 -9.31 -32.89 -4.32
C GLN A 118 -10.34 -33.61 -3.43
N VAL A 119 -10.48 -33.19 -2.16
CA VAL A 119 -11.36 -33.85 -1.16
C VAL A 119 -12.52 -32.91 -0.82
N TRP A 120 -13.64 -33.01 -1.51
CA TRP A 120 -14.84 -32.17 -1.33
C TRP A 120 -15.36 -32.12 0.11
N LYS A 121 -15.30 -33.25 0.82
CA LYS A 121 -15.79 -33.37 2.21
C LYS A 121 -15.06 -32.46 3.19
N ARG A 122 -13.82 -32.05 2.88
CA ARG A 122 -13.06 -31.10 3.69
C ARG A 122 -13.70 -29.72 3.80
N ARG A 123 -14.72 -29.41 2.99
CA ARG A 123 -15.47 -28.13 3.09
C ARG A 123 -15.99 -27.83 4.49
N ILE A 124 -16.24 -28.88 5.32
CA ILE A 124 -16.67 -28.72 6.72
C ILE A 124 -15.62 -28.02 7.58
N GLU A 125 -14.35 -28.00 7.18
CA GLU A 125 -13.27 -27.28 7.85
C GLU A 125 -13.54 -25.77 7.91
N ALA A 126 -14.38 -25.23 7.01
CA ALA A 126 -14.78 -23.83 7.04
C ALA A 126 -15.56 -23.47 8.31
N SER A 127 -16.45 -24.33 8.78
CA SER A 127 -17.18 -24.11 10.04
C SER A 127 -16.27 -24.23 11.26
N GLN A 128 -15.31 -25.15 11.22
CA GLN A 128 -14.28 -25.25 12.27
C GLN A 128 -13.40 -24.00 12.28
N HIS A 129 -13.04 -23.49 11.12
CA HIS A 129 -12.29 -22.27 10.95
C HIS A 129 -13.08 -21.05 11.47
N TYR A 130 -14.37 -20.97 11.12
CA TYR A 130 -15.27 -19.93 11.64
C TYR A 130 -15.34 -19.96 13.16
N ALA A 131 -15.59 -21.12 13.76
CA ALA A 131 -15.65 -21.28 15.21
C ALA A 131 -14.33 -20.90 15.91
N ALA A 132 -13.20 -21.28 15.33
CA ALA A 132 -11.87 -20.93 15.86
C ALA A 132 -11.59 -19.42 15.83
N ILE A 133 -12.12 -18.71 14.83
CA ILE A 133 -11.96 -17.27 14.66
C ILE A 133 -12.93 -16.49 15.56
N THR A 134 -14.21 -16.87 15.56
CA THR A 134 -15.27 -16.09 16.20
C THR A 134 -15.55 -16.51 17.65
N GLY A 135 -15.11 -17.70 18.05
CA GLY A 135 -15.49 -18.36 19.30
C GLY A 135 -16.93 -18.90 19.29
N ASP A 136 -17.64 -18.78 18.17
CA ASP A 136 -19.01 -19.27 18.05
C ASP A 136 -19.02 -20.73 17.62
N THR A 137 -19.41 -21.61 18.54
CA THR A 137 -19.45 -23.06 18.38
C THR A 137 -20.87 -23.60 18.22
N ARG A 138 -21.88 -22.75 18.07
CA ARG A 138 -23.26 -23.17 17.85
C ARG A 138 -23.36 -23.98 16.56
N PRO A 139 -24.25 -25.01 16.53
CA PRO A 139 -24.52 -25.69 15.28
C PRO A 139 -25.23 -24.75 14.32
N PHE A 140 -24.73 -24.65 13.09
CA PHE A 140 -25.29 -23.82 12.03
C PHE A 140 -25.95 -24.68 10.94
N HIS A 141 -26.88 -24.08 10.24
CA HIS A 141 -27.40 -24.63 9.01
C HIS A 141 -27.34 -23.54 7.94
N PRO A 142 -26.58 -23.72 6.86
CA PRO A 142 -25.83 -24.95 6.47
C PRO A 142 -24.59 -25.22 7.33
N ASP A 143 -24.08 -26.46 7.30
CA ASP A 143 -22.91 -26.90 8.08
C ASP A 143 -21.60 -26.21 7.70
N VAL A 144 -21.60 -25.42 6.64
CA VAL A 144 -20.42 -24.71 6.13
C VAL A 144 -20.63 -23.23 6.30
N MET A 145 -19.91 -22.63 7.23
CA MET A 145 -20.02 -21.21 7.57
C MET A 145 -18.92 -20.39 6.93
N GLN A 146 -19.26 -19.19 6.53
CA GLN A 146 -18.40 -18.13 6.06
C GLN A 146 -18.88 -16.80 6.63
N GLU A 147 -18.13 -15.74 6.39
CA GLU A 147 -18.48 -14.41 6.85
C GLU A 147 -18.90 -13.49 5.70
N GLU A 148 -19.75 -12.53 6.02
CA GLU A 148 -20.10 -11.42 5.13
C GLU A 148 -19.39 -10.15 5.56
N LEU A 149 -19.16 -9.25 4.61
CA LEU A 149 -18.57 -7.94 4.89
C LEU A 149 -19.63 -6.94 5.38
N THR A 150 -20.86 -7.07 4.92
CA THR A 150 -22.00 -6.23 5.31
C THR A 150 -22.15 -6.18 6.84
N GLY A 151 -22.31 -4.96 7.35
CA GLY A 151 -22.50 -4.68 8.77
C GLY A 151 -21.23 -4.76 9.65
N LYS A 152 -20.08 -5.17 9.08
CA LYS A 152 -18.81 -5.16 9.84
C LYS A 152 -18.30 -3.74 10.04
N THR A 153 -17.60 -3.53 11.16
CA THR A 153 -16.87 -2.29 11.42
C THR A 153 -15.48 -2.39 10.85
N VAL A 154 -15.14 -1.48 9.93
CA VAL A 154 -13.82 -1.34 9.31
C VAL A 154 -13.13 -0.10 9.88
N LEU A 155 -11.97 -0.28 10.50
CA LEU A 155 -11.09 0.80 10.94
C LEU A 155 -10.05 1.07 9.85
N LEU A 156 -10.16 2.20 9.18
CA LEU A 156 -9.29 2.61 8.09
C LEU A 156 -8.20 3.54 8.63
N VAL A 157 -7.00 3.01 8.85
CA VAL A 157 -5.85 3.75 9.36
C VAL A 157 -5.04 4.29 8.17
N GLY A 158 -5.23 5.58 7.92
CA GLY A 158 -4.74 6.27 6.73
C GLY A 158 -5.88 6.74 5.83
N HIS A 159 -6.28 8.01 5.93
CA HIS A 159 -7.33 8.61 5.10
C HIS A 159 -6.74 9.61 4.10
N GLY A 160 -5.74 9.14 3.34
CA GLY A 160 -5.15 9.81 2.19
C GLY A 160 -5.85 9.47 0.88
N ALA A 161 -5.14 9.60 -0.26
CA ALA A 161 -5.70 9.36 -1.60
C ALA A 161 -6.19 7.91 -1.79
N ILE A 162 -5.39 6.91 -1.37
CA ILE A 162 -5.78 5.49 -1.44
C ILE A 162 -6.90 5.20 -0.43
N GLY A 163 -6.80 5.72 0.81
CA GLY A 163 -7.82 5.49 1.84
C GLY A 163 -9.20 6.01 1.42
N LYS A 164 -9.28 7.17 0.78
CA LYS A 164 -10.53 7.69 0.21
C LYS A 164 -11.10 6.81 -0.89
N GLU A 165 -10.25 6.20 -1.71
CA GLU A 165 -10.70 5.27 -2.76
C GLU A 165 -11.19 3.93 -2.16
N ILE A 166 -10.53 3.45 -1.09
CA ILE A 166 -11.01 2.30 -0.31
C ILE A 166 -12.39 2.60 0.30
N GLU A 167 -12.55 3.74 0.95
CA GLU A 167 -13.83 4.20 1.50
C GLU A 167 -14.93 4.21 0.44
N ARG A 168 -14.67 4.83 -0.71
CA ARG A 168 -15.62 4.90 -1.82
C ARG A 168 -16.09 3.50 -2.30
N LYS A 169 -15.16 2.53 -2.36
CA LYS A 169 -15.48 1.16 -2.75
C LYS A 169 -16.19 0.40 -1.64
N LEU A 170 -15.81 0.60 -0.38
CA LEU A 170 -16.46 -0.02 0.79
C LEU A 170 -17.91 0.44 0.98
N ALA A 171 -18.28 1.62 0.52
CA ALA A 171 -19.64 2.14 0.61
C ALA A 171 -20.69 1.20 -0.01
N ALA A 172 -20.29 0.38 -1.01
CA ALA A 172 -21.19 -0.59 -1.64
C ALA A 172 -21.46 -1.86 -0.79
N PHE A 173 -20.79 -2.01 0.37
CA PHE A 173 -20.86 -3.20 1.23
C PHE A 173 -21.55 -2.94 2.57
N ASP A 174 -22.17 -1.78 2.75
CA ASP A 174 -22.89 -1.41 3.99
C ASP A 174 -22.08 -1.61 5.28
N VAL A 175 -20.79 -1.27 5.24
CA VAL A 175 -19.89 -1.35 6.39
C VAL A 175 -20.02 -0.12 7.30
N LYS A 176 -19.71 -0.28 8.57
CA LYS A 176 -19.47 0.85 9.49
C LYS A 176 -18.00 1.26 9.35
N LEU A 177 -17.73 2.46 8.83
CA LEU A 177 -16.36 2.92 8.60
C LEU A 177 -15.93 3.90 9.70
N ILE A 178 -14.83 3.57 10.39
CA ILE A 178 -14.11 4.45 11.29
C ILE A 178 -12.81 4.87 10.59
N ARG A 179 -12.61 6.18 10.43
CA ARG A 179 -11.45 6.74 9.71
C ARG A 179 -10.45 7.26 10.71
N VAL A 180 -9.17 6.95 10.49
CA VAL A 180 -8.06 7.45 11.30
C VAL A 180 -7.01 8.10 10.38
N ALA A 181 -6.49 9.25 10.79
CA ALA A 181 -5.37 9.93 10.13
C ALA A 181 -4.45 10.56 11.19
N ARG A 182 -3.32 11.12 10.74
CA ARG A 182 -2.38 11.79 11.64
C ARG A 182 -3.05 12.89 12.48
N ARG A 183 -4.01 13.62 11.89
CA ARG A 183 -4.79 14.68 12.57
C ARG A 183 -6.27 14.44 12.38
N ALA A 184 -7.03 14.70 13.41
CA ALA A 184 -8.50 14.65 13.36
C ALA A 184 -9.07 15.70 12.39
N ARG A 185 -10.27 15.42 11.86
CA ARG A 185 -11.07 16.31 11.01
C ARG A 185 -12.54 16.07 11.27
N SER A 186 -13.38 17.08 11.13
CA SER A 186 -14.81 16.97 11.35
C SER A 186 -15.60 16.56 10.10
N GLU A 187 -15.13 16.92 8.90
CA GLU A 187 -15.85 16.66 7.65
C GLU A 187 -14.95 16.07 6.55
N PRO A 188 -15.11 14.79 6.22
CA PRO A 188 -15.81 13.78 7.01
C PRO A 188 -15.13 13.59 8.36
N GLU A 189 -15.85 13.01 9.34
CA GLU A 189 -15.27 12.67 10.64
C GLU A 189 -14.07 11.71 10.46
N VAL A 190 -12.92 12.13 10.98
CA VAL A 190 -11.66 11.37 10.96
C VAL A 190 -10.99 11.55 12.31
N HIS A 191 -10.76 10.47 13.01
CA HIS A 191 -10.07 10.44 14.29
C HIS A 191 -8.56 10.67 14.14
N ALA A 192 -7.92 11.17 15.19
CA ALA A 192 -6.47 11.24 15.25
C ALA A 192 -5.86 9.86 15.52
N VAL A 193 -4.63 9.63 15.04
CA VAL A 193 -3.92 8.38 15.32
C VAL A 193 -3.67 8.15 16.81
N SER A 194 -3.66 9.18 17.62
CA SER A 194 -3.57 9.08 19.09
C SER A 194 -4.76 8.38 19.74
N GLU A 195 -5.91 8.31 19.06
CA GLU A 195 -7.12 7.63 19.52
C GLU A 195 -7.15 6.14 19.10
N LEU A 196 -6.11 5.65 18.42
CA LEU A 196 -6.08 4.32 17.81
C LEU A 196 -6.39 3.20 18.82
N ASP A 197 -5.81 3.26 20.01
CA ASP A 197 -5.97 2.23 21.03
C ASP A 197 -7.45 2.11 21.51
N GLU A 198 -8.20 3.20 21.51
CA GLU A 198 -9.62 3.23 21.88
C GLU A 198 -10.53 2.72 20.75
N LEU A 199 -10.07 2.84 19.51
CA LEU A 199 -10.83 2.46 18.32
C LEU A 199 -10.61 0.99 17.91
N LEU A 200 -9.42 0.43 18.16
CA LEU A 200 -9.09 -0.95 17.80
C LEU A 200 -10.08 -1.99 18.34
N PRO A 201 -10.55 -1.91 19.61
CA PRO A 201 -11.54 -2.86 20.13
C PRO A 201 -12.90 -2.82 19.43
N GLN A 202 -13.21 -1.78 18.67
CA GLN A 202 -14.49 -1.62 17.98
C GLN A 202 -14.50 -2.28 16.61
N ALA A 203 -13.31 -2.54 16.01
CA ALA A 203 -13.16 -2.99 14.64
C ALA A 203 -13.15 -4.52 14.52
N GLY A 204 -13.83 -5.03 13.49
CA GLY A 204 -13.67 -6.41 13.03
C GLY A 204 -12.64 -6.52 11.90
N ILE A 205 -12.35 -5.39 11.23
CA ILE A 205 -11.35 -5.29 10.17
C ILE A 205 -10.54 -4.01 10.39
N VAL A 206 -9.21 -4.12 10.36
CA VAL A 206 -8.28 -2.98 10.47
C VAL A 206 -7.48 -2.90 9.17
N VAL A 207 -7.62 -1.80 8.43
CA VAL A 207 -6.91 -1.55 7.17
C VAL A 207 -5.83 -0.52 7.39
N LEU A 208 -4.58 -0.90 7.13
CA LEU A 208 -3.41 -0.03 7.23
C LEU A 208 -3.03 0.47 5.83
N ILE A 209 -3.17 1.79 5.61
CA ILE A 209 -2.90 2.44 4.32
C ILE A 209 -2.32 3.85 4.53
N LEU A 210 -1.38 3.97 5.44
CA LEU A 210 -0.71 5.20 5.80
C LEU A 210 0.73 5.22 5.26
N PRO A 211 1.34 6.40 5.04
CA PRO A 211 2.72 6.48 4.61
C PRO A 211 3.66 6.03 5.74
N PHE A 212 4.84 5.52 5.35
CA PHE A 212 5.92 5.31 6.29
C PHE A 212 6.48 6.65 6.77
N THR A 213 6.57 6.81 8.08
CA THR A 213 7.29 7.87 8.77
C THR A 213 7.92 7.27 10.02
N PRO A 214 8.90 7.95 10.67
CA PRO A 214 9.44 7.46 11.95
C PRO A 214 8.35 7.16 12.99
N GLU A 215 7.28 7.96 13.02
CA GLU A 215 6.16 7.82 13.97
C GLU A 215 5.21 6.67 13.61
N SER A 216 5.17 6.24 12.35
CA SER A 216 4.33 5.12 11.92
C SER A 216 5.06 3.76 12.00
N LYS A 217 6.38 3.77 12.22
CA LYS A 217 7.14 2.53 12.43
C LYS A 217 6.68 1.83 13.71
N GLY A 218 6.29 0.56 13.60
CA GLY A 218 5.79 -0.23 14.74
C GLY A 218 4.49 0.28 15.35
N LEU A 219 3.71 1.09 14.61
CA LEU A 219 2.42 1.63 15.07
C LEU A 219 1.48 0.52 15.56
N ILE A 220 1.52 -0.63 14.92
CA ILE A 220 0.79 -1.83 15.33
C ILE A 220 1.80 -2.82 15.93
N GLY A 221 1.99 -2.68 17.22
CA GLY A 221 2.82 -3.61 17.99
C GLY A 221 1.98 -4.61 18.80
N ARG A 222 2.65 -5.35 19.69
CA ARG A 222 2.03 -6.35 20.58
C ARG A 222 0.82 -5.80 21.34
N ARG A 223 0.95 -4.58 21.87
CA ARG A 223 -0.14 -3.91 22.59
C ARG A 223 -1.36 -3.69 21.69
N GLN A 224 -1.19 -3.10 20.53
CA GLN A 224 -2.29 -2.82 19.60
C GLN A 224 -2.96 -4.11 19.13
N LEU A 225 -2.17 -5.14 18.80
CA LEU A 225 -2.70 -6.46 18.44
C LEU A 225 -3.51 -7.09 19.59
N SER A 226 -3.09 -6.89 20.85
CA SER A 226 -3.81 -7.39 22.02
C SER A 226 -5.13 -6.66 22.29
N LEU A 227 -5.28 -5.41 21.88
CA LEU A 227 -6.52 -4.63 22.00
C LEU A 227 -7.59 -5.04 20.97
N MET A 228 -7.18 -5.66 19.86
CA MET A 228 -8.11 -6.11 18.83
C MET A 228 -8.99 -7.26 19.33
N ARG A 229 -10.20 -7.37 18.80
CA ARG A 229 -11.09 -8.50 19.10
C ARG A 229 -10.51 -9.80 18.57
N GLN A 230 -10.90 -10.91 19.19
CA GLN A 230 -10.62 -12.24 18.64
C GLN A 230 -11.10 -12.32 17.18
N GLY A 231 -10.23 -12.80 16.29
CA GLY A 231 -10.53 -12.98 14.87
C GLY A 231 -10.52 -11.70 14.03
N THR A 232 -10.14 -10.55 14.58
CA THR A 232 -9.97 -9.32 13.79
C THR A 232 -9.06 -9.56 12.60
N LEU A 233 -9.46 -9.09 11.43
CA LEU A 233 -8.67 -9.14 10.20
C LEU A 233 -7.83 -7.85 10.06
N VAL A 234 -6.51 -8.00 10.05
CA VAL A 234 -5.56 -6.91 9.76
C VAL A 234 -5.18 -6.97 8.29
N VAL A 235 -5.38 -5.88 7.55
CA VAL A 235 -5.01 -5.75 6.14
C VAL A 235 -3.94 -4.68 6.02
N ASN A 236 -2.74 -5.04 5.51
CA ASN A 236 -1.64 -4.10 5.35
C ASN A 236 -1.21 -3.99 3.88
N ALA A 237 -1.54 -2.87 3.25
CA ALA A 237 -1.08 -2.48 1.91
C ALA A 237 -0.27 -1.17 1.95
N ALA A 238 0.36 -0.88 3.08
CA ALA A 238 1.14 0.33 3.31
C ALA A 238 2.65 0.05 3.27
N ARG A 239 3.22 -0.33 4.42
CA ARG A 239 4.62 -0.78 4.59
C ARG A 239 4.69 -1.86 5.67
N GLY A 240 5.56 -2.86 5.49
CA GLY A 240 5.72 -3.96 6.45
C GLY A 240 6.06 -3.46 7.85
N SER A 241 7.00 -2.55 7.96
CA SER A 241 7.51 -2.00 9.21
C SER A 241 6.51 -1.16 10.05
N ILE A 242 5.29 -0.95 9.55
CA ILE A 242 4.19 -0.36 10.33
C ILE A 242 3.66 -1.34 11.37
N VAL A 243 3.78 -2.63 11.09
CA VAL A 243 3.43 -3.71 12.00
C VAL A 243 4.71 -4.34 12.53
N ASP A 244 4.79 -4.54 13.84
CA ASP A 244 5.86 -5.34 14.46
C ASP A 244 5.72 -6.79 14.00
N THR A 245 6.72 -7.26 13.25
CA THR A 245 6.67 -8.58 12.60
C THR A 245 6.61 -9.72 13.60
N ASP A 246 7.40 -9.66 14.68
CA ASP A 246 7.42 -10.72 15.71
C ASP A 246 6.06 -10.77 16.44
N ALA A 247 5.52 -9.61 16.79
CA ALA A 247 4.20 -9.52 17.41
C ALA A 247 3.09 -10.02 16.47
N LEU A 248 3.21 -9.77 15.16
CA LEU A 248 2.27 -10.28 14.16
C LEU A 248 2.32 -11.80 14.09
N VAL A 249 3.53 -12.39 14.04
CA VAL A 249 3.72 -13.86 14.04
C VAL A 249 3.05 -14.48 15.26
N GLU A 250 3.34 -13.99 16.47
CA GLU A 250 2.74 -14.49 17.70
C GLU A 250 1.21 -14.41 17.72
N ALA A 251 0.66 -13.28 17.25
CA ALA A 251 -0.78 -13.08 17.20
C ALA A 251 -1.48 -13.99 16.17
N LEU A 252 -0.80 -14.33 15.07
CA LEU A 252 -1.28 -15.28 14.06
C LEU A 252 -1.19 -16.74 14.55
N GLU A 253 -0.05 -17.13 15.15
CA GLU A 253 0.16 -18.49 15.70
C GLU A 253 -0.83 -18.82 16.82
N SER A 254 -1.10 -17.85 17.69
CA SER A 254 -2.14 -17.97 18.72
C SER A 254 -3.57 -17.90 18.18
N ARG A 255 -3.74 -17.71 16.86
CA ARG A 255 -5.04 -17.55 16.17
C ARG A 255 -5.89 -16.40 16.72
N ARG A 256 -5.27 -15.43 17.40
CA ARG A 256 -5.95 -14.27 17.94
C ARG A 256 -6.48 -13.35 16.83
N ILE A 257 -5.71 -13.23 15.75
CA ILE A 257 -6.07 -12.41 14.58
C ILE A 257 -5.91 -13.19 13.28
N ARG A 258 -6.34 -12.58 12.21
CA ARG A 258 -6.07 -12.94 10.81
C ARG A 258 -5.35 -11.79 10.14
N ALA A 259 -4.60 -12.07 9.07
CA ALA A 259 -4.01 -10.98 8.30
C ALA A 259 -4.03 -11.23 6.79
N ALA A 260 -4.06 -10.14 6.03
CA ALA A 260 -3.76 -10.11 4.61
C ALA A 260 -2.75 -8.98 4.38
N ILE A 261 -1.56 -9.32 3.94
CA ILE A 261 -0.46 -8.36 3.81
C ILE A 261 0.13 -8.41 2.40
N ASP A 262 0.34 -7.23 1.84
CA ASP A 262 1.06 -7.07 0.56
C ASP A 262 2.52 -6.67 0.78
N VAL A 263 2.84 -6.29 2.00
CA VAL A 263 4.16 -5.76 2.39
C VAL A 263 4.65 -6.44 3.67
N THR A 264 5.96 -6.65 3.76
CA THR A 264 6.61 -7.36 4.89
C THR A 264 7.80 -6.56 5.42
N ASP A 265 8.28 -6.92 6.61
CA ASP A 265 9.55 -6.45 7.15
C ASP A 265 10.26 -7.66 7.77
N PRO A 266 11.42 -8.10 7.21
CA PRO A 266 12.12 -7.52 6.05
C PRO A 266 11.39 -7.70 4.71
N GLU A 267 11.76 -6.88 3.72
CA GLU A 267 11.29 -6.98 2.34
C GLU A 267 12.48 -6.95 1.37
N PRO A 268 12.66 -7.96 0.48
CA PRO A 268 11.82 -9.17 0.33
C PRO A 268 11.81 -10.04 1.58
N LEU A 269 10.68 -10.75 1.79
CA LEU A 269 10.58 -11.73 2.87
C LEU A 269 11.51 -12.93 2.59
N PRO A 270 12.48 -13.26 3.48
CA PRO A 270 13.41 -14.36 3.26
C PRO A 270 12.71 -15.72 3.17
N GLU A 271 13.35 -16.65 2.46
CA GLU A 271 12.93 -18.05 2.49
C GLU A 271 12.99 -18.60 3.92
N GLY A 272 12.01 -19.43 4.30
CA GLY A 272 11.92 -20.00 5.63
C GLY A 272 11.49 -19.04 6.74
N HIS A 273 11.17 -17.78 6.43
CA HIS A 273 10.66 -16.85 7.44
C HIS A 273 9.33 -17.35 8.03
N PRO A 274 9.10 -17.24 9.37
CA PRO A 274 7.89 -17.76 10.04
C PRO A 274 6.57 -17.31 9.41
N LEU A 275 6.49 -16.09 8.91
CA LEU A 275 5.29 -15.58 8.25
C LEU A 275 4.79 -16.49 7.11
N TRP A 276 5.66 -17.20 6.37
CA TRP A 276 5.24 -18.07 5.28
C TRP A 276 4.36 -19.22 5.73
N SER A 277 4.48 -19.65 6.98
CA SER A 277 3.75 -20.78 7.56
C SER A 277 2.71 -20.37 8.60
N CYS A 278 2.55 -19.08 8.89
CA CYS A 278 1.57 -18.60 9.85
C CYS A 278 0.13 -18.98 9.41
N PRO A 279 -0.71 -19.48 10.33
CA PRO A 279 -2.12 -19.71 10.04
C PRO A 279 -2.86 -18.40 9.82
N ASN A 280 -3.96 -18.45 9.07
CA ASN A 280 -4.87 -17.31 8.88
C ASN A 280 -4.19 -16.08 8.22
N LEU A 281 -3.17 -16.30 7.42
CA LEU A 281 -2.41 -15.27 6.73
C LEU A 281 -2.51 -15.44 5.21
N LEU A 282 -2.79 -14.34 4.52
CA LEU A 282 -2.63 -14.19 3.08
C LEU A 282 -1.47 -13.23 2.82
N ILE A 283 -0.48 -13.64 2.03
CA ILE A 283 0.66 -12.80 1.62
C ILE A 283 0.63 -12.64 0.11
N THR A 284 0.82 -11.40 -0.35
CA THR A 284 1.20 -11.10 -1.73
C THR A 284 2.49 -10.28 -1.74
N PRO A 285 3.37 -10.44 -2.77
CA PRO A 285 4.73 -9.90 -2.73
C PRO A 285 4.81 -8.47 -3.26
N HIS A 286 4.20 -7.52 -2.56
CA HIS A 286 4.17 -6.07 -2.85
C HIS A 286 3.66 -5.76 -4.27
N VAL A 287 2.49 -6.30 -4.60
CA VAL A 287 1.87 -6.21 -5.92
C VAL A 287 0.52 -5.48 -5.94
N ALA A 288 0.04 -4.99 -4.81
CA ALA A 288 -1.26 -4.30 -4.71
C ALA A 288 -1.39 -3.10 -5.68
N GLY A 289 -0.27 -2.45 -6.00
CA GLY A 289 -0.21 -1.37 -6.98
C GLY A 289 0.09 -1.80 -8.43
N SER A 290 0.45 -3.07 -8.66
CA SER A 290 1.01 -3.56 -9.92
C SER A 290 -0.08 -3.92 -10.93
N THR A 291 -0.51 -2.95 -11.73
CA THR A 291 -1.46 -3.14 -12.83
C THR A 291 -0.97 -2.48 -14.11
N PRO A 292 -1.45 -2.89 -15.30
CA PRO A 292 -1.09 -2.22 -16.55
C PRO A 292 -1.36 -0.72 -16.58
N GLN A 293 -2.34 -0.25 -15.78
CA GLN A 293 -2.70 1.16 -15.68
C GLN A 293 -1.77 1.99 -14.80
N PHE A 294 -0.81 1.36 -14.11
CA PHE A 294 0.11 2.07 -13.25
C PHE A 294 0.95 3.10 -14.02
N ALA A 295 1.69 2.66 -15.04
CA ALA A 295 2.60 3.54 -15.79
C ALA A 295 1.86 4.72 -16.44
N PRO A 296 0.73 4.53 -17.16
CA PRO A 296 -0.04 5.65 -17.71
C PRO A 296 -0.51 6.65 -16.65
N ARG A 297 -0.96 6.17 -15.48
CA ARG A 297 -1.41 7.05 -14.39
C ARG A 297 -0.26 7.82 -13.75
N ALA A 298 0.85 7.16 -13.49
CA ALA A 298 2.03 7.78 -12.88
C ALA A 298 2.65 8.84 -13.79
N LEU A 299 2.74 8.54 -15.09
CA LEU A 299 3.25 9.48 -16.10
C LEU A 299 2.31 10.68 -16.27
N ARG A 300 1.00 10.50 -16.21
CA ARG A 300 0.05 11.61 -16.22
C ARG A 300 0.23 12.52 -15.02
N VAL A 301 0.43 11.96 -13.81
CA VAL A 301 0.76 12.76 -12.62
C VAL A 301 2.05 13.54 -12.82
N ALA A 302 3.08 12.91 -13.37
CA ALA A 302 4.35 13.59 -13.68
C ALA A 302 4.17 14.71 -14.72
N ALA A 303 3.39 14.47 -15.77
CA ALA A 303 3.08 15.47 -16.79
C ALA A 303 2.32 16.67 -16.20
N ASP A 304 1.38 16.44 -15.29
CA ASP A 304 0.64 17.51 -14.61
C ASP A 304 1.56 18.35 -13.70
N GLU A 305 2.46 17.71 -12.96
CA GLU A 305 3.47 18.43 -12.16
C GLU A 305 4.47 19.20 -13.04
N LEU A 306 4.86 18.66 -14.20
CA LEU A 306 5.69 19.40 -15.19
C LEU A 306 4.98 20.63 -15.71
N ARG A 307 3.69 20.56 -16.07
CA ARG A 307 2.89 21.71 -16.52
C ARG A 307 2.88 22.80 -15.45
N ARG A 308 2.69 22.44 -14.18
CA ARG A 308 2.72 23.37 -13.04
C ARG A 308 4.10 24.00 -12.90
N TYR A 309 5.16 23.19 -12.93
CA TYR A 309 6.54 23.65 -12.81
C TYR A 309 6.90 24.66 -13.90
N MET A 310 6.55 24.38 -15.16
CA MET A 310 6.79 25.26 -16.30
C MET A 310 6.07 26.60 -16.21
N LYS A 311 4.89 26.62 -15.57
CA LYS A 311 4.09 27.84 -15.35
C LYS A 311 4.47 28.58 -14.08
N GLY A 312 5.40 28.06 -13.25
CA GLY A 312 5.70 28.60 -11.92
C GLY A 312 4.55 28.46 -10.92
N GLU A 313 3.62 27.55 -11.16
CA GLU A 313 2.50 27.24 -10.26
C GLU A 313 2.97 26.33 -9.10
N PRO A 314 2.30 26.37 -7.93
CA PRO A 314 2.60 25.46 -6.84
C PRO A 314 2.44 24.00 -7.25
N LEU A 315 3.44 23.17 -6.94
CA LEU A 315 3.40 21.72 -7.16
C LEU A 315 2.42 21.05 -6.16
N SER A 316 1.70 20.03 -6.60
CA SER A 316 0.63 19.38 -5.81
C SER A 316 1.12 18.26 -4.92
N ASN A 317 2.13 17.52 -5.37
CA ASN A 317 2.59 16.27 -4.76
C ASN A 317 3.98 16.38 -4.13
N VAL A 318 4.32 17.56 -3.60
CA VAL A 318 5.62 17.79 -2.97
C VAL A 318 5.76 16.92 -1.71
N VAL A 319 6.86 16.16 -1.65
CA VAL A 319 7.31 15.39 -0.49
C VAL A 319 8.41 16.12 0.25
N ARG A 320 9.32 16.76 -0.50
CA ARG A 320 10.39 17.61 0.01
C ARG A 320 10.57 18.81 -0.93
N ALA A 321 10.44 20.01 -0.38
CA ALA A 321 10.82 21.23 -1.07
C ALA A 321 12.34 21.41 -1.04
N ALA A 322 12.89 22.10 -2.05
CA ALA A 322 14.27 22.54 -2.04
C ALA A 322 14.51 23.53 -0.90
N VAL A 323 15.70 23.47 -0.28
CA VAL A 323 16.16 24.37 0.78
C VAL A 323 17.35 25.17 0.28
#